data_43db94dd13019a0e8c92d1532de39ad5
#
_entry.id   43db94dd13019a0e8c92d1532de39ad5
#
_cell.length_a   1.000
_cell.length_b   1.000
_cell.length_c   1.000
_cell.angle_alpha   90.00
_cell.angle_beta   90.00
_cell.angle_gamma   90.00
#
_symmetry.space_group_name_H-M   'P 1'
#
loop_
_entity.id
_entity.type
_entity.pdbx_description
1 polymer ?
#
loop_
_entity_poly.entity_id
_entity_poly.type
_entity_poly.pdbx_seq_one_letter_code
_entity_poly.pdbx_strand_id
1 'polypeptide(L)'
;METGELRNRLCYWYSAKKSEEFITMRILYAASEARPFAASGGLADVAGSLPKALCAAGEEACVVMPYYVNSFKPEQKEKMNYITNFTVPVGWRSQYCGLFSQQVDGVTYFFIDNEFYFKRDNGLYG
;
A
#
# COMPACT_ATOMS: atom_id res chain seq x y z
N MET A 1 0.39 -41.16 -14.81
CA MET A 1 0.18 -40.55 -13.50
C MET A 1 -1.13 -39.77 -13.57
N GLU A 2 -2.10 -40.18 -12.80
CA GLU A 2 -3.42 -39.58 -12.87
C GLU A 2 -3.41 -38.19 -12.22
N THR A 3 -4.07 -37.23 -12.91
CA THR A 3 -4.19 -35.84 -12.45
C THR A 3 -4.83 -35.67 -11.06
N GLY A 4 -5.59 -36.69 -10.60
CA GLY A 4 -6.19 -36.75 -9.27
C GLY A 4 -5.18 -36.91 -8.14
N GLU A 5 -4.10 -37.67 -8.36
CA GLU A 5 -3.06 -37.93 -7.35
C GLU A 5 -2.19 -36.69 -7.10
N LEU A 6 -1.84 -35.95 -8.16
CA LEU A 6 -1.12 -34.68 -8.10
C LEU A 6 -1.96 -33.63 -7.35
N ARG A 7 -3.26 -33.55 -7.63
CA ARG A 7 -4.17 -32.62 -6.95
C ARG A 7 -4.31 -32.94 -5.45
N ASN A 8 -4.39 -34.23 -5.10
CA ASN A 8 -4.44 -34.65 -3.70
C ASN A 8 -3.12 -34.38 -2.96
N ARG A 9 -1.98 -34.58 -3.61
CA ARG A 9 -0.67 -34.25 -3.04
C ARG A 9 -0.48 -32.75 -2.84
N LEU A 10 -0.93 -31.90 -3.78
CA LEU A 10 -0.91 -30.45 -3.65
C LEU A 10 -1.84 -29.97 -2.53
N CYS A 11 -3.05 -30.51 -2.43
CA CYS A 11 -3.98 -30.21 -1.35
C CYS A 11 -3.46 -30.67 0.01
N TYR A 12 -2.80 -31.83 0.07
CA TYR A 12 -2.18 -32.34 1.28
C TYR A 12 -0.97 -31.48 1.69
N TRP A 13 -0.16 -31.08 0.72
CA TRP A 13 1.01 -30.21 0.96
C TRP A 13 0.57 -28.81 1.44
N TYR A 14 -0.47 -28.28 0.83
CA TYR A 14 -1.08 -27.00 1.23
C TYR A 14 -1.73 -27.09 2.62
N SER A 15 -2.40 -28.21 2.93
CA SER A 15 -3.02 -28.45 4.24
C SER A 15 -1.98 -28.76 5.33
N ALA A 16 -0.91 -29.49 5.00
CA ALA A 16 0.18 -29.76 5.93
C ALA A 16 1.00 -28.51 6.25
N LYS A 17 1.18 -27.62 5.28
CA LYS A 17 1.77 -26.29 5.50
C LYS A 17 0.91 -25.40 6.39
N LYS A 18 -0.39 -25.66 6.44
CA LYS A 18 -1.34 -24.94 7.28
C LYS A 18 -1.26 -25.29 8.77
N SER A 19 -0.55 -26.35 9.14
CA SER A 19 -0.35 -26.81 10.53
C SER A 19 1.02 -26.43 11.11
N GLU A 20 1.96 -25.93 10.32
CA GLU A 20 3.19 -25.29 10.80
C GLU A 20 2.89 -23.83 11.10
N GLU A 21 3.45 -23.29 12.20
CA GLU A 21 3.27 -21.90 12.64
C GLU A 21 3.21 -20.94 11.45
N PHE A 22 2.06 -20.28 11.26
CA PHE A 22 1.87 -19.30 10.23
C PHE A 22 2.79 -18.11 10.49
N ILE A 23 3.92 -18.07 9.82
CA ILE A 23 4.71 -16.86 9.74
C ILE A 23 3.95 -15.94 8.79
N THR A 24 3.14 -15.04 9.35
CA THR A 24 2.51 -13.98 8.58
C THR A 24 3.60 -13.02 8.10
N MET A 25 3.67 -12.81 6.81
CA MET A 25 4.60 -11.86 6.23
C MET A 25 4.06 -10.43 6.39
N ARG A 26 4.91 -9.50 6.81
CA ARG A 26 4.59 -8.09 6.90
C ARG A 26 5.20 -7.36 5.71
N ILE A 27 4.35 -6.81 4.85
CA ILE A 27 4.73 -6.23 3.57
C ILE A 27 4.40 -4.74 3.56
N LEU A 28 5.42 -3.91 3.34
CA LEU A 28 5.24 -2.49 3.04
C LEU A 28 5.41 -2.28 1.54
N TYR A 29 4.33 -1.92 0.87
CA TYR A 29 4.32 -1.63 -0.55
C TYR A 29 4.49 -0.13 -0.78
N ALA A 30 5.67 0.31 -1.18
CA ALA A 30 5.96 1.70 -1.46
C ALA A 30 5.74 2.00 -2.95
N ALA A 31 4.87 2.94 -3.26
CA ALA A 31 4.54 3.35 -4.63
C ALA A 31 4.35 4.84 -4.74
N SER A 32 4.66 5.40 -5.90
CA SER A 32 4.41 6.82 -6.18
C SER A 32 2.94 7.13 -6.42
N GLU A 33 2.14 6.14 -6.79
CA GLU A 33 0.70 6.25 -7.00
C GLU A 33 0.01 4.93 -6.67
N ALA A 34 -1.23 5.00 -6.21
CA ALA A 34 -2.08 3.84 -5.95
C ALA A 34 -3.56 4.23 -6.00
N ARG A 35 -4.38 3.39 -6.63
CA ARG A 35 -5.84 3.54 -6.54
C ARG A 35 -6.32 3.20 -5.13
N PRO A 36 -7.37 3.85 -4.65
CA PRO A 36 -8.25 4.83 -5.33
C PRO A 36 -7.79 6.29 -5.21
N PHE A 37 -6.60 6.57 -4.68
CA PHE A 37 -6.19 7.93 -4.31
C PHE A 37 -5.61 8.73 -5.47
N ALA A 38 -4.54 8.25 -6.07
CA ALA A 38 -3.90 8.91 -7.19
C ALA A 38 -3.51 7.89 -8.25
N ALA A 39 -3.78 8.19 -9.50
CA ALA A 39 -3.53 7.27 -10.59
C ALA A 39 -3.25 8.02 -11.89
N SER A 40 -2.14 7.68 -12.54
CA SER A 40 -1.83 8.12 -13.91
C SER A 40 -1.74 6.96 -14.89
N GLY A 41 -1.56 5.73 -14.42
CA GLY A 41 -1.39 4.56 -15.27
C GLY A 41 -1.43 3.23 -14.54
N GLY A 42 -0.83 2.20 -15.13
CA GLY A 42 -0.88 0.82 -14.65
C GLY A 42 -0.23 0.57 -13.29
N LEU A 43 0.74 1.39 -12.89
CA LEU A 43 1.34 1.30 -11.55
C LEU A 43 0.28 1.48 -10.45
N ALA A 44 -0.61 2.46 -10.60
CA ALA A 44 -1.68 2.70 -9.65
C ALA A 44 -2.66 1.54 -9.54
N ASP A 45 -2.92 0.83 -10.65
CA ASP A 45 -3.80 -0.35 -10.67
C ASP A 45 -3.17 -1.50 -9.89
N VAL A 46 -1.89 -1.78 -10.09
CA VAL A 46 -1.16 -2.82 -9.36
C VAL A 46 -1.05 -2.47 -7.87
N ALA A 47 -0.65 -1.25 -7.54
CA ALA A 47 -0.52 -0.79 -6.16
C ALA A 47 -1.86 -0.74 -5.42
N GLY A 48 -2.97 -0.60 -6.11
CA GLY A 48 -4.32 -0.64 -5.55
C GLY A 48 -4.91 -2.05 -5.42
N SER A 49 -4.38 -3.04 -6.12
CA SER A 49 -4.94 -4.41 -6.15
C SER A 49 -4.06 -5.45 -5.47
N LEU A 50 -2.74 -5.42 -5.65
CA LEU A 50 -1.83 -6.43 -5.09
C LEU A 50 -1.83 -6.46 -3.55
N PRO A 51 -1.72 -5.34 -2.83
CA PRO A 51 -1.79 -5.36 -1.37
C PRO A 51 -3.10 -5.94 -0.84
N LYS A 52 -4.21 -5.64 -1.49
CA LYS A 52 -5.53 -6.21 -1.17
C LYS A 52 -5.55 -7.74 -1.35
N ALA A 53 -4.99 -8.24 -2.44
CA ALA A 53 -4.87 -9.68 -2.70
C ALA A 53 -3.97 -10.37 -1.67
N LEU A 54 -2.86 -9.73 -1.27
CA LEU A 54 -1.96 -10.24 -0.23
C LEU A 54 -2.66 -10.33 1.13
N CYS A 55 -3.42 -9.32 1.53
CA CYS A 55 -4.23 -9.36 2.75
C CYS A 55 -5.29 -10.46 2.68
N ALA A 56 -5.93 -10.66 1.54
CA ALA A 56 -6.90 -11.73 1.34
C ALA A 56 -6.25 -13.12 1.41
N ALA A 57 -4.98 -13.24 1.07
CA ALA A 57 -4.19 -14.46 1.20
C ALA A 57 -3.67 -14.74 2.62
N GLY A 58 -3.95 -13.86 3.59
CA GLY A 58 -3.57 -14.01 4.99
C GLY A 58 -2.27 -13.31 5.39
N GLU A 59 -1.70 -12.48 4.52
CA GLU A 59 -0.52 -11.68 4.82
C GLU A 59 -0.91 -10.30 5.38
N GLU A 60 0.00 -9.63 6.05
CA GLU A 60 -0.15 -8.23 6.45
C GLU A 60 0.48 -7.33 5.40
N ALA A 61 -0.32 -6.59 4.67
CA ALA A 61 0.17 -5.65 3.67
C ALA A 61 -0.38 -4.24 3.90
N CYS A 62 0.48 -3.25 3.74
CA CYS A 62 0.10 -1.84 3.73
C CYS A 62 0.78 -1.13 2.56
N VAL A 63 0.23 0.01 2.20
CA VAL A 63 0.74 0.86 1.11
C VAL A 63 1.27 2.15 1.72
N VAL A 64 2.40 2.65 1.21
CA VAL A 64 2.87 4.00 1.48
C VAL A 64 3.02 4.75 0.16
N MET A 65 2.48 5.94 0.10
CA MET A 65 2.52 6.80 -1.08
C MET A 65 2.57 8.28 -0.68
N PRO A 66 2.98 9.17 -1.61
CA PRO A 66 2.89 10.61 -1.36
C PRO A 66 1.45 11.08 -1.21
N TYR A 67 1.26 12.09 -0.36
CA TYR A 67 -0.01 12.80 -0.25
C TYR A 67 -0.09 13.93 -1.28
N TYR A 68 -0.64 13.62 -2.43
CA TYR A 68 -0.90 14.62 -3.48
C TYR A 68 -2.20 15.35 -3.18
N VAL A 69 -2.13 16.36 -2.33
CA VAL A 69 -3.30 17.06 -1.79
C VAL A 69 -4.26 17.59 -2.87
N ASN A 70 -3.73 17.99 -4.03
CA ASN A 70 -4.53 18.51 -5.14
C ASN A 70 -5.22 17.39 -5.97
N SER A 71 -4.77 16.16 -5.85
CA SER A 71 -5.30 15.01 -6.60
C SER A 71 -6.32 14.18 -5.81
N PHE A 72 -6.36 14.34 -4.49
CA PHE A 72 -7.26 13.60 -3.63
C PHE A 72 -8.64 14.23 -3.61
N LYS A 73 -9.66 13.39 -3.63
CA LYS A 73 -11.06 13.83 -3.54
C LYS A 73 -11.40 14.37 -2.14
N PRO A 74 -12.35 15.31 -2.01
CA PRO A 74 -12.76 15.83 -0.70
C PRO A 74 -13.13 14.74 0.30
N GLU A 75 -13.88 13.72 -0.12
CA GLU A 75 -14.30 12.61 0.74
C GLU A 75 -13.11 11.80 1.27
N GLN A 76 -12.07 11.68 0.47
CA GLN A 76 -10.82 11.01 0.87
C GLN A 76 -10.06 11.83 1.91
N LYS A 77 -10.03 13.16 1.74
CA LYS A 77 -9.38 14.07 2.69
C LYS A 77 -10.08 14.09 4.04
N GLU A 78 -11.40 14.04 4.07
CA GLU A 78 -12.18 14.01 5.30
C GLU A 78 -11.94 12.76 6.14
N LYS A 79 -11.60 11.64 5.50
CA LYS A 79 -11.33 10.37 6.17
C LYS A 79 -9.87 10.17 6.56
N MET A 80 -9.01 11.17 6.33
CA MET A 80 -7.60 11.09 6.70
C MET A 80 -7.42 11.12 8.21
N ASN A 81 -6.63 10.19 8.71
CA ASN A 81 -6.19 10.16 10.09
C ASN A 81 -4.75 10.67 10.17
N TYR A 82 -4.55 11.77 10.89
CA TYR A 82 -3.21 12.24 11.21
C TYR A 82 -2.55 11.31 12.23
N ILE A 83 -1.33 10.89 11.95
CA ILE A 83 -0.56 10.01 12.85
C ILE A 83 0.51 10.80 13.58
N THR A 84 1.45 11.39 12.85
CA THR A 84 2.59 12.12 13.41
C THR A 84 3.29 12.95 12.34
N ASN A 85 4.28 13.71 12.78
CA ASN A 85 5.24 14.35 11.87
C ASN A 85 6.65 14.24 12.43
N PHE A 86 7.62 14.29 11.56
CA PHE A 86 9.03 14.24 11.91
C PHE A 86 9.85 14.89 10.79
N THR A 87 11.13 15.05 11.03
CA THR A 87 12.05 15.61 10.06
C THR A 87 12.91 14.49 9.48
N VAL A 88 13.06 14.48 8.16
CA VAL A 88 13.86 13.51 7.42
C VAL A 88 15.06 14.19 6.78
N PRO A 89 16.29 13.72 7.01
CA PRO A 89 17.45 14.21 6.29
C PRO A 89 17.40 13.73 4.83
N VAL A 90 17.46 14.67 3.90
CA VAL A 90 17.52 14.42 2.46
C VAL A 90 18.74 15.12 1.91
N GLY A 91 19.87 14.40 1.79
CA GLY A 91 21.16 14.96 1.48
C GLY A 91 21.60 15.96 2.58
N TRP A 92 21.84 17.22 2.18
CA TRP A 92 22.22 18.30 3.10
C TRP A 92 21.00 19.04 3.70
N ARG A 93 19.78 18.67 3.31
CA ARG A 93 18.54 19.32 3.76
C ARG A 93 17.85 18.49 4.82
N SER A 94 17.16 19.17 5.73
CA SER A 94 16.18 18.57 6.62
C SER A 94 14.78 18.88 6.09
N GLN A 95 13.99 17.84 5.81
CA GLN A 95 12.67 17.98 5.23
C GLN A 95 11.59 17.54 6.20
N TYR A 96 10.50 18.30 6.25
CA TYR A 96 9.28 17.91 6.99
C TYR A 96 8.66 16.68 6.37
N CYS A 97 8.21 15.77 7.21
CA CYS A 97 7.43 14.59 6.81
C CYS A 97 6.23 14.46 7.75
N GLY A 98 5.06 14.77 7.26
CA GLY A 98 3.80 14.44 7.92
C GLY A 98 3.36 13.03 7.53
N LEU A 99 2.75 12.30 8.44
CA LEU A 99 2.25 10.96 8.20
C LEU A 99 0.76 10.90 8.50
N PHE A 100 0.00 10.51 7.49
CA PHE A 100 -1.44 10.28 7.56
C PHE A 100 -1.75 8.82 7.20
N SER A 101 -2.92 8.35 7.56
CA SER A 101 -3.41 7.04 7.16
C SER A 101 -4.88 7.04 6.81
N GLN A 102 -5.27 6.07 6.00
CA GLN A 102 -6.66 5.72 5.71
C GLN A 102 -6.75 4.23 5.39
N GLN A 103 -7.83 3.59 5.79
CA GLN A 103 -8.10 2.21 5.41
C GLN A 103 -9.06 2.14 4.22
N VAL A 104 -8.73 1.28 3.26
CA VAL A 104 -9.55 0.98 2.10
C VAL A 104 -9.55 -0.53 1.88
N ASP A 105 -10.73 -1.15 1.90
CA ASP A 105 -10.89 -2.58 1.65
C ASP A 105 -9.99 -3.48 2.52
N GLY A 106 -9.80 -3.11 3.80
CA GLY A 106 -8.96 -3.85 4.74
C GLY A 106 -7.44 -3.60 4.61
N VAL A 107 -7.02 -2.76 3.69
CA VAL A 107 -5.62 -2.36 3.52
C VAL A 107 -5.39 -0.97 4.13
N THR A 108 -4.35 -0.82 4.93
CA THR A 108 -3.94 0.48 5.46
C THR A 108 -3.04 1.18 4.45
N TYR A 109 -3.44 2.39 4.08
CA TYR A 109 -2.66 3.31 3.25
C TYR A 109 -2.03 4.36 4.15
N PHE A 110 -0.72 4.53 4.04
CA PHE A 110 0.01 5.62 4.67
C PHE A 110 0.35 6.68 3.62
N PHE A 111 0.21 7.95 4.00
CA PHE A 111 0.47 9.08 3.13
C PHE A 111 1.55 9.97 3.72
N ILE A 112 2.57 10.24 2.92
CA ILE A 112 3.67 11.13 3.28
C ILE A 112 3.32 12.54 2.82
N ASP A 113 3.16 13.44 3.78
CA ASP A 113 2.87 14.84 3.53
C ASP A 113 4.17 15.67 3.52
N ASN A 114 4.43 16.25 2.37
CA ASN A 114 5.41 17.31 2.17
C ASN A 114 4.93 18.16 0.98
N GLU A 115 4.37 19.32 1.27
CA GLU A 115 3.79 20.18 0.22
C GLU A 115 4.82 20.65 -0.79
N PHE A 116 6.06 20.85 -0.39
CA PHE A 116 7.13 21.26 -1.30
C PHE A 116 7.35 20.24 -2.43
N TYR A 117 7.29 18.95 -2.13
CA TYR A 117 7.49 17.91 -3.13
C TYR A 117 6.19 17.48 -3.81
N PHE A 118 5.06 17.45 -3.09
CA PHE A 118 3.87 16.71 -3.51
C PHE A 118 2.63 17.57 -3.76
N LYS A 119 2.67 18.86 -3.42
CA LYS A 119 1.61 19.80 -3.81
C LYS A 119 1.91 20.36 -5.19
N ARG A 120 1.43 19.66 -6.21
CA ARG A 120 1.68 20.00 -7.61
C ARG A 120 0.39 20.35 -8.32
N ASP A 121 0.44 21.37 -9.17
CA ASP A 121 -0.72 21.85 -9.92
C ASP A 121 -0.88 21.17 -11.29
N ASN A 122 0.21 20.58 -11.81
CA ASN A 122 0.28 20.02 -13.17
C ASN A 122 0.32 18.47 -13.20
N GLY A 123 -0.38 17.82 -12.27
CA GLY A 123 -0.40 16.37 -12.18
C GLY A 123 0.61 15.76 -11.22
N LEU A 124 0.73 14.43 -11.21
CA LEU A 124 1.54 13.71 -10.23
C LEU A 124 3.04 13.87 -10.45
N TYR A 125 3.47 13.98 -11.70
CA TYR A 125 4.89 13.96 -12.11
C TYR A 125 5.31 15.20 -12.88
N GLY A 126 4.41 16.13 -13.11
CA GLY A 126 4.64 17.33 -13.93
C GLY A 126 5.39 18.45 -13.27
#